data_2a4a4d748df2d569d1b77b9f14f81743
#
_entry.id   2a4a4d748df2d569d1b77b9f14f81743
#
_cell.length_a   1.000
_cell.length_b   1.000
_cell.length_c   1.000
_cell.angle_alpha   90.00
_cell.angle_beta   90.00
_cell.angle_gamma   90.00
#
_symmetry.space_group_name_H-M   'P 1'
#
loop_
_entity.id
_entity.type
_entity.pdbx_description
1 polymer ?
#
loop_
_entity_poly.entity_id
_entity_poly.type
_entity_poly.pdbx_seq_one_letter_code
_entity_poly.pdbx_strand_id
1 'polypeptide(L)'
;MSPLQQMRVRIYEELSKIVDPEINVSIMELQLVDNVEIKDGDVKVELHLTSPFCPAVFGFKIAQDIRDNLKKIDGVKSVKVYVSNHFMAEVINKQVNEGSGVYSK
;
A
#
# COMPACT_ATOMS: atom_id res chain seq x y z
N MET A 1 22.18 3.79 11.93
CA MET A 1 21.33 3.89 10.72
C MET A 1 20.95 5.33 10.47
N SER A 2 20.91 5.73 9.21
CA SER A 2 20.45 7.06 8.86
C SER A 2 18.94 7.17 9.11
N PRO A 3 18.40 8.39 9.21
CA PRO A 3 16.97 8.56 9.37
C PRO A 3 16.16 7.91 8.23
N LEU A 4 16.69 7.95 7.01
CA LEU A 4 16.03 7.31 5.87
C LEU A 4 15.95 5.79 6.04
N GLN A 5 17.04 5.19 6.49
CA GLN A 5 17.07 3.75 6.74
C GLN A 5 16.12 3.35 7.86
N GLN A 6 16.05 4.16 8.92
CA GLN A 6 15.13 3.90 10.01
C GLN A 6 13.69 3.97 9.55
N MET A 7 13.36 4.96 8.74
CA MET A 7 12.01 5.08 8.18
C MET A 7 11.67 3.89 7.29
N ARG A 8 12.63 3.44 6.46
CA ARG A 8 12.42 2.30 5.59
C ARG A 8 12.13 1.03 6.40
N VAL A 9 12.87 0.83 7.48
CA VAL A 9 12.64 -0.33 8.37
C VAL A 9 11.23 -0.28 8.95
N ARG A 10 10.80 0.89 9.43
CA ARG A 10 9.46 1.03 9.99
C ARG A 10 8.39 0.78 8.94
N ILE A 11 8.62 1.26 7.73
CA ILE A 11 7.66 1.04 6.63
C ILE A 11 7.53 -0.44 6.34
N TYR A 12 8.64 -1.18 6.23
CA TYR A 12 8.56 -2.60 5.95
C TYR A 12 7.95 -3.38 7.10
N GLU A 13 8.19 -2.96 8.34
CA GLU A 13 7.52 -3.58 9.48
C GLU A 13 6.02 -3.43 9.40
N GLU A 14 5.54 -2.24 9.06
CA GLU A 14 4.10 -2.02 8.92
C GLU A 14 3.52 -2.78 7.73
N LEU A 15 4.25 -2.83 6.61
CA LEU A 15 3.80 -3.59 5.45
C LEU A 15 3.64 -5.07 5.77
N SER A 16 4.53 -5.62 6.62
CA SER A 16 4.47 -7.04 6.94
C SER A 16 3.24 -7.41 7.78
N LYS A 17 2.59 -6.43 8.39
CA LYS A 17 1.36 -6.66 9.17
C LYS A 17 0.12 -6.67 8.30
N ILE A 18 0.22 -6.23 7.06
CA ILE A 18 -0.91 -6.14 6.15
C ILE A 18 -1.09 -7.50 5.48
N VAL A 19 -2.30 -8.02 5.50
CA VAL A 19 -2.58 -9.33 4.93
C VAL A 19 -3.50 -9.20 3.73
N ASP A 20 -3.36 -10.15 2.80
CA ASP A 20 -4.32 -10.32 1.72
C ASP A 20 -5.58 -10.93 2.34
N PRO A 21 -6.71 -10.22 2.29
CA PRO A 21 -7.93 -10.72 2.97
C PRO A 21 -8.49 -12.00 2.35
N GLU A 22 -8.09 -12.31 1.13
CA GLU A 22 -8.56 -13.51 0.45
C GLU A 22 -7.94 -14.78 1.04
N ILE A 23 -6.67 -14.72 1.39
CA ILE A 23 -5.95 -15.90 1.88
C ILE A 23 -5.32 -15.69 3.25
N ASN A 24 -5.46 -14.50 3.81
CA ASN A 24 -5.02 -14.17 5.17
C ASN A 24 -3.52 -14.41 5.38
N VAL A 25 -2.72 -14.06 4.39
CA VAL A 25 -1.26 -14.16 4.45
C VAL A 25 -0.68 -12.78 4.20
N SER A 26 0.42 -12.46 4.88
CA SER A 26 1.07 -11.16 4.76
C SER A 26 1.44 -10.87 3.30
N ILE A 27 1.20 -9.62 2.86
CA ILE A 27 1.56 -9.20 1.51
C ILE A 27 3.07 -9.28 1.29
N MET A 28 3.87 -9.15 2.34
CA MET A 28 5.32 -9.29 2.23
C MET A 28 5.73 -10.74 2.00
N GLU A 29 5.06 -11.68 2.67
CA GLU A 29 5.31 -13.10 2.43
C GLU A 29 4.91 -13.52 1.03
N LEU A 30 3.84 -12.93 0.51
CA LEU A 30 3.37 -13.21 -0.84
C LEU A 30 4.20 -12.50 -1.91
N GLN A 31 5.15 -11.67 -1.49
CA GLN A 31 6.00 -10.91 -2.39
C GLN A 31 5.20 -10.01 -3.33
N LEU A 32 4.13 -9.42 -2.81
CA LEU A 32 3.27 -8.56 -3.61
C LEU A 32 3.84 -7.15 -3.76
N VAL A 33 4.68 -6.72 -2.82
CA VAL A 33 5.26 -5.37 -2.88
C VAL A 33 6.44 -5.37 -3.85
N ASP A 34 6.32 -4.57 -4.90
CA ASP A 34 7.34 -4.50 -5.95
C ASP A 34 8.39 -3.44 -5.68
N ASN A 35 7.98 -2.32 -5.09
CA ASN A 35 8.90 -1.22 -4.86
C ASN A 35 8.36 -0.28 -3.78
N VAL A 36 9.27 0.30 -3.00
CA VAL A 36 8.95 1.33 -2.02
C VAL A 36 9.93 2.47 -2.23
N GLU A 37 9.41 3.65 -2.54
CA GLU A 37 10.21 4.85 -2.70
C GLU A 37 9.91 5.82 -1.58
N ILE A 38 10.95 6.42 -1.02
CA ILE A 38 10.83 7.39 0.06
C ILE A 38 11.62 8.62 -0.34
N LYS A 39 10.95 9.77 -0.36
CA LYS A 39 11.60 11.03 -0.68
C LYS A 39 11.01 12.14 0.18
N ASP A 40 11.84 12.66 1.09
CA ASP A 40 11.46 13.79 1.95
C ASP A 40 10.12 13.58 2.68
N GLY A 41 9.88 12.35 3.13
CA GLY A 41 8.66 12.02 3.85
C GLY A 41 7.51 11.58 2.96
N ASP A 42 7.66 11.70 1.64
CA ASP A 42 6.68 11.19 0.69
C ASP A 42 7.01 9.75 0.35
N VAL A 43 6.05 8.86 0.56
CA VAL A 43 6.25 7.42 0.38
C VAL A 43 5.38 6.96 -0.77
N LYS A 44 5.97 6.19 -1.68
CA LYS A 44 5.24 5.56 -2.77
C LYS A 44 5.45 4.06 -2.69
N VAL A 45 4.37 3.30 -2.67
CA VAL A 45 4.41 1.84 -2.63
C VAL A 45 3.78 1.31 -3.92
N GLU A 46 4.52 0.45 -4.59
CA GLU A 46 4.03 -0.22 -5.80
C GLU A 46 3.88 -1.70 -5.48
N LEU A 47 2.74 -2.26 -5.83
CA LEU A 47 2.47 -3.67 -5.58
C LEU A 47 1.60 -4.24 -6.69
N HIS A 48 1.60 -5.58 -6.76
CA HIS A 48 0.71 -6.30 -7.68
C HIS A 48 -0.17 -7.25 -6.87
N LEU A 49 -1.26 -7.67 -7.47
CA LEU A 49 -2.19 -8.58 -6.81
C LEU A 49 -1.91 -10.02 -7.27
N THR A 50 -2.38 -10.98 -6.48
CA THR A 50 -2.13 -12.40 -6.76
C THR A 50 -2.81 -12.86 -8.04
N SER A 51 -3.91 -12.21 -8.42
CA SER A 51 -4.63 -12.53 -9.63
C SER A 51 -5.18 -11.25 -10.24
N PRO A 52 -5.10 -11.09 -11.58
CA PRO A 52 -5.69 -9.92 -12.22
C PRO A 52 -7.21 -9.90 -12.14
N PHE A 53 -7.83 -11.02 -11.77
CA PHE A 53 -9.29 -11.13 -11.71
C PHE A 53 -9.83 -11.26 -10.30
N CYS A 54 -9.01 -11.09 -9.26
CA CYS A 54 -9.55 -11.13 -7.91
C CYS A 54 -10.50 -9.94 -7.72
N PRO A 55 -11.50 -10.06 -6.83
CA PRO A 55 -12.45 -8.96 -6.64
C PRO A 55 -11.73 -7.67 -6.27
N ALA A 56 -12.14 -6.57 -6.92
CA ALA A 56 -11.49 -5.27 -6.74
C ALA A 56 -11.50 -4.83 -5.27
N VAL A 57 -12.48 -5.27 -4.50
CA VAL A 57 -12.57 -4.90 -3.08
C VAL A 57 -11.35 -5.37 -2.30
N PHE A 58 -10.76 -6.50 -2.67
CA PHE A 58 -9.56 -6.99 -1.98
C PHE A 58 -8.35 -6.10 -2.29
N GLY A 59 -8.18 -5.72 -3.55
CA GLY A 59 -7.10 -4.82 -3.92
C GLY A 59 -7.26 -3.46 -3.27
N PHE A 60 -8.46 -2.95 -3.25
CA PHE A 60 -8.74 -1.68 -2.61
C PHE A 60 -8.45 -1.73 -1.11
N LYS A 61 -8.87 -2.82 -0.45
CA LYS A 61 -8.64 -3.00 0.98
C LYS A 61 -7.15 -3.03 1.31
N ILE A 62 -6.37 -3.78 0.54
CA ILE A 62 -4.93 -3.86 0.74
C ILE A 62 -4.30 -2.47 0.58
N ALA A 63 -4.63 -1.78 -0.50
CA ALA A 63 -4.06 -0.47 -0.78
C ALA A 63 -4.44 0.54 0.29
N GLN A 64 -5.68 0.51 0.74
CA GLN A 64 -6.14 1.42 1.78
C GLN A 64 -5.46 1.14 3.10
N ASP A 65 -5.28 -0.13 3.46
CA ASP A 65 -4.58 -0.51 4.69
C ASP A 65 -3.13 -0.05 4.66
N ILE A 66 -2.47 -0.18 3.51
CA ILE A 66 -1.10 0.32 3.36
C ILE A 66 -1.06 1.82 3.62
N ARG A 67 -1.95 2.55 2.99
CA ARG A 67 -1.99 4.00 3.13
C ARG A 67 -2.24 4.41 4.58
N ASP A 68 -3.24 3.81 5.20
CA ASP A 68 -3.62 4.16 6.56
C ASP A 68 -2.50 3.85 7.55
N ASN A 69 -1.88 2.69 7.42
CA ASN A 69 -0.86 2.28 8.38
C ASN A 69 0.44 3.06 8.20
N LEU A 70 0.85 3.32 6.96
CA LEU A 70 2.09 4.04 6.74
C LEU A 70 1.97 5.51 7.11
N LYS A 71 0.79 6.10 6.99
CA LYS A 71 0.60 7.50 7.37
C LYS A 71 0.78 7.74 8.86
N LYS A 72 0.69 6.71 9.67
CA LYS A 72 0.88 6.82 11.11
C LYS A 72 2.34 6.85 11.54
N ILE A 73 3.26 6.56 10.63
CA ILE A 73 4.69 6.55 10.95
C ILE A 73 5.20 7.98 11.05
N ASP A 74 5.96 8.26 12.12
CA ASP A 74 6.56 9.57 12.29
C ASP A 74 7.46 9.92 11.13
N GLY A 75 7.29 11.10 10.58
CA GLY A 75 8.10 11.58 9.47
C GLY A 75 7.48 11.33 8.10
N VAL A 76 6.44 10.50 8.03
CA VAL A 76 5.74 10.27 6.77
C VAL A 76 4.74 11.39 6.55
N LYS A 77 4.89 12.10 5.42
CA LYS A 77 4.03 13.22 5.08
C LYS A 77 2.89 12.80 4.17
N SER A 78 3.17 11.92 3.23
CA SER A 78 2.16 11.46 2.29
C SER A 78 2.45 10.01 1.90
N VAL A 79 1.40 9.30 1.51
CA VAL A 79 1.54 7.93 1.04
C VAL A 79 0.71 7.79 -0.23
N LYS A 80 1.35 7.29 -1.28
CA LYS A 80 0.68 6.93 -2.52
C LYS A 80 0.88 5.43 -2.74
N VAL A 81 -0.17 4.77 -3.18
CA VAL A 81 -0.14 3.32 -3.41
C VAL A 81 -0.59 3.06 -4.83
N TYR A 82 0.18 2.28 -5.56
CA TYR A 82 -0.13 1.95 -6.95
C TYR A 82 -0.18 0.43 -7.10
N VAL A 83 -1.35 -0.07 -7.45
CA VAL A 83 -1.62 -1.48 -7.69
C VAL A 83 -1.46 -1.75 -9.18
N SER A 84 -0.87 -2.88 -9.52
CA SER A 84 -0.76 -3.32 -10.91
C SER A 84 -1.26 -4.76 -11.03
N ASN A 85 -1.29 -5.27 -12.26
CA ASN A 85 -1.71 -6.63 -12.57
C ASN A 85 -3.14 -6.92 -12.13
N HIS A 86 -4.04 -5.95 -12.38
CA HIS A 86 -5.45 -6.11 -12.06
C HIS A 86 -6.27 -5.32 -13.06
N PHE A 87 -7.40 -5.87 -13.50
CA PHE A 87 -8.22 -5.19 -14.51
C PHE A 87 -8.84 -3.88 -14.01
N MET A 88 -8.95 -3.72 -12.69
CA MET A 88 -9.46 -2.50 -12.08
C MET A 88 -8.38 -1.63 -11.44
N ALA A 89 -7.12 -1.86 -11.81
CA ALA A 89 -5.99 -1.18 -11.15
C ALA A 89 -6.13 0.35 -11.22
N GLU A 90 -6.52 0.90 -12.35
CA GLU A 90 -6.66 2.35 -12.48
C GLU A 90 -7.70 2.90 -11.52
N VAL A 91 -8.83 2.22 -11.39
CA VAL A 91 -9.90 2.66 -10.49
C VAL A 91 -9.43 2.59 -9.04
N ILE A 92 -8.80 1.48 -8.67
CA ILE A 92 -8.28 1.30 -7.31
C ILE A 92 -7.29 2.41 -6.99
N ASN A 93 -6.33 2.65 -7.87
CA ASN A 93 -5.28 3.64 -7.65
C ASN A 93 -5.86 5.04 -7.50
N LYS A 94 -6.79 5.38 -8.34
CA LYS A 94 -7.41 6.69 -8.27
C LYS A 94 -8.16 6.89 -6.97
N GLN A 95 -8.96 5.91 -6.57
CA GLN A 95 -9.76 6.04 -5.37
C GLN A 95 -8.89 6.07 -4.10
N VAL A 96 -7.86 5.24 -4.03
CA VAL A 96 -7.00 5.22 -2.87
C VAL A 96 -6.18 6.49 -2.74
N ASN A 97 -5.64 6.99 -3.85
CA ASN A 97 -4.74 8.13 -3.81
C ASN A 97 -5.43 9.49 -3.85
N GLU A 98 -6.61 9.57 -4.45
CA GLU A 98 -7.32 10.84 -4.63
C GLU A 98 -8.69 10.87 -4.00
N GLY A 99 -9.24 9.70 -3.72
CA GLY A 99 -10.64 9.58 -3.41
C GLY A 99 -11.00 9.51 -1.95
N SER A 100 -10.12 9.98 -1.06
CA SER A 100 -10.45 9.94 0.37
C SER A 100 -11.78 10.64 0.63
N GLY A 101 -12.09 11.66 -0.12
CA GLY A 101 -13.38 12.33 0.00
C GLY A 101 -14.54 11.49 -0.48
N VAL A 102 -14.31 10.53 -1.36
CA VAL A 102 -15.36 9.68 -1.89
C VAL A 102 -15.88 8.72 -0.83
N TYR A 103 -14.98 8.22 -0.01
CA TYR A 103 -15.33 7.23 1.01
C TYR A 103 -15.49 7.79 2.40
N SER A 104 -15.15 9.03 2.58
CA SER A 104 -15.25 9.68 3.90
C SER A 104 -16.66 10.19 4.18
N LYS A 105 -17.52 9.94 3.29
CA LYS A 105 -18.91 10.38 3.43
C LYS A 105 -19.65 9.59 4.46
#